data_0c749ae7b083b73450298b915d24ea85
#
_entry.id   0c749ae7b083b73450298b915d24ea85
#
_cell.length_a   1.000
_cell.length_b   1.000
_cell.length_c   1.000
_cell.angle_alpha   90.00
_cell.angle_beta   90.00
_cell.angle_gamma   90.00
#
_symmetry.space_group_name_H-M   'P 1'
#
loop_
_entity.id
_entity.type
_entity.pdbx_description
1 polymer ?
#
loop_
_entity_poly.entity_id
_entity_poly.type
_entity_poly.pdbx_seq_one_letter_code
_entity_poly.pdbx_strand_id
1 'polypeptide(L)'
;MIIETPSRLHVTLIDLNGKYGRIDGGVGITIKEPKLVLEAEKGFDDHEIIFNNSNNMNSNTLNDYQVKINNAIINTNNFLGLNEGYQFNIREYYPSHSGLGSGTQLSLAVAKLILKINGQDLKASEIAEIVGRGGTSGIGVASFEIGGFIVDGGHKTISKPDFLPSSASKATPPPIIARYDLPEDWNLILVIPQAKSKVSGDHEVNIFQEYCPIPLVEVQKLTHILLMKMMPAVVEGDLDAFGSAVNSVQNIGFKQIESNLQKPFTNYLIDNLRSAGASGVGLSSFGPTVYAITDTNTKDICKTARSLMEDKKGEIISSKAQNYGAIIKE
;
A
#
# COMPACT_ATOMS: atom_id res chain seq x y z
N MET A 1 -18.04 -16.07 7.32
CA MET A 1 -17.23 -15.04 8.02
C MET A 1 -16.76 -14.02 7.00
N ILE A 2 -16.83 -12.73 7.31
CA ILE A 2 -16.50 -11.64 6.38
C ILE A 2 -15.37 -10.80 6.97
N ILE A 3 -14.44 -10.35 6.12
CA ILE A 3 -13.39 -9.38 6.47
C ILE A 3 -13.45 -8.17 5.53
N GLU A 4 -13.37 -6.98 6.11
CA GLU A 4 -13.13 -5.72 5.40
C GLU A 4 -11.71 -5.27 5.66
N THR A 5 -10.90 -5.07 4.62
CA THR A 5 -9.54 -4.56 4.77
C THR A 5 -9.39 -3.20 4.09
N PRO A 6 -8.64 -2.28 4.71
CA PRO A 6 -8.37 -0.98 4.10
C PRO A 6 -7.44 -1.10 2.88
N SER A 7 -7.26 -0.02 2.15
CA SER A 7 -6.10 0.16 1.30
C SER A 7 -5.07 1.07 1.99
N ARG A 8 -3.91 1.26 1.34
CA ARG A 8 -2.87 2.12 1.87
C ARG A 8 -2.17 2.93 0.80
N LEU A 9 -1.75 4.12 1.15
CA LEU A 9 -0.77 4.91 0.42
C LEU A 9 0.64 4.57 0.93
N HIS A 10 1.56 4.35 0.04
CA HIS A 10 2.97 4.22 0.35
C HIS A 10 3.67 5.52 -0.04
N VAL A 11 4.01 6.33 0.96
CA VAL A 11 4.55 7.68 0.74
C VAL A 11 5.97 7.60 0.23
N THR A 12 6.83 6.83 0.90
CA THR A 12 8.23 6.63 0.51
C THR A 12 8.87 5.43 1.23
N LEU A 13 9.93 4.87 0.64
CA LEU A 13 10.95 4.11 1.37
C LEU A 13 11.94 5.09 2.00
N ILE A 14 12.53 4.73 3.15
CA ILE A 14 13.34 5.65 3.97
C ILE A 14 14.83 5.51 3.63
N ASP A 15 15.38 4.30 3.79
CA ASP A 15 16.82 4.06 3.67
C ASP A 15 17.11 2.93 2.68
N LEU A 16 17.51 3.28 1.49
CA LEU A 16 18.06 2.34 0.52
C LEU A 16 19.57 2.59 0.32
N ASN A 17 20.29 2.90 1.42
CA ASN A 17 21.74 3.03 1.48
C ASN A 17 22.42 1.99 2.37
N GLY A 18 21.86 1.76 3.55
CA GLY A 18 22.33 0.76 4.49
C GLY A 18 23.57 1.14 5.32
N LYS A 19 24.06 2.36 5.23
CA LYS A 19 25.32 2.80 5.88
C LYS A 19 25.33 2.59 7.39
N TYR A 20 24.16 2.69 8.03
CA TYR A 20 24.04 2.57 9.50
C TYR A 20 23.48 1.21 9.96
N GLY A 21 23.57 0.19 9.10
CA GLY A 21 23.23 -1.19 9.46
C GLY A 21 21.74 -1.52 9.36
N ARG A 22 20.93 -0.64 8.75
CA ARG A 22 19.53 -0.90 8.40
C ARG A 22 19.26 -0.45 6.97
N ILE A 23 18.30 -1.12 6.33
CA ILE A 23 17.81 -0.79 4.98
C ILE A 23 16.29 -0.79 4.97
N ASP A 24 15.72 -0.31 3.86
CA ASP A 24 14.30 -0.17 3.64
C ASP A 24 13.66 0.90 4.55
N GLY A 25 12.74 0.47 5.40
CA GLY A 25 11.88 1.38 6.14
C GLY A 25 10.85 2.02 5.24
N GLY A 26 9.66 2.23 5.75
CA GLY A 26 8.56 2.78 4.98
C GLY A 26 7.77 3.83 5.74
N VAL A 27 7.15 4.72 4.97
CA VAL A 27 6.15 5.68 5.46
C VAL A 27 4.87 5.47 4.68
N GLY A 28 3.74 5.37 5.37
CA GLY A 28 2.46 5.19 4.70
C GLY A 28 1.26 5.68 5.49
N ILE A 29 0.14 5.71 4.80
CA ILE A 29 -1.16 6.15 5.33
C ILE A 29 -2.18 5.08 4.99
N THR A 30 -2.90 4.61 5.99
CA THR A 30 -4.05 3.72 5.79
C THR A 30 -5.27 4.55 5.41
N ILE A 31 -6.02 4.10 4.41
CA ILE A 31 -7.18 4.83 3.87
C ILE A 31 -8.40 3.93 3.79
N LYS A 32 -9.59 4.54 4.01
CA LYS A 32 -10.88 3.83 4.07
C LYS A 32 -11.30 3.27 2.71
N GLU A 33 -11.09 4.04 1.65
CA GLU A 33 -11.49 3.69 0.29
C GLU A 33 -10.31 3.86 -0.69
N PRO A 34 -10.19 3.00 -1.69
CA PRO A 34 -10.97 1.78 -1.90
C PRO A 34 -10.65 0.69 -0.87
N LYS A 35 -11.55 -0.24 -0.65
CA LYS A 35 -11.38 -1.35 0.30
C LYS A 35 -11.55 -2.71 -0.39
N LEU A 36 -11.11 -3.77 0.29
CA LEU A 36 -11.38 -5.14 -0.07
C LEU A 36 -12.39 -5.73 0.92
N VAL A 37 -13.46 -6.35 0.41
CA VAL A 37 -14.41 -7.10 1.21
C VAL A 37 -14.42 -8.54 0.74
N LEU A 38 -14.01 -9.45 1.60
CA LEU A 38 -13.86 -10.86 1.35
C LEU A 38 -14.69 -11.67 2.35
N GLU A 39 -15.44 -12.63 1.83
CA GLU A 39 -16.16 -13.61 2.63
C GLU A 39 -15.54 -14.99 2.42
N ALA A 40 -15.52 -15.80 3.48
CA ALA A 40 -15.05 -17.18 3.41
C ALA A 40 -15.97 -18.13 4.18
N GLU A 41 -16.16 -19.30 3.58
CA GLU A 41 -16.84 -20.44 4.17
C GLU A 41 -15.96 -21.70 4.02
N LYS A 42 -16.13 -22.63 5.00
CA LYS A 42 -15.43 -23.94 5.05
C LYS A 42 -16.41 -25.06 4.73
N GLY A 43 -15.88 -26.18 4.30
CA GLY A 43 -16.68 -27.42 4.13
C GLY A 43 -16.87 -27.80 2.66
N PHE A 44 -15.94 -27.40 1.81
CA PHE A 44 -15.90 -27.77 0.39
C PHE A 44 -14.79 -28.81 0.16
N ASP A 45 -14.97 -29.65 -0.85
CA ASP A 45 -13.97 -30.65 -1.25
C ASP A 45 -12.75 -29.99 -1.94
N ASP A 46 -12.98 -28.85 -2.58
CA ASP A 46 -11.95 -28.06 -3.28
C ASP A 46 -12.16 -26.55 -3.02
N HIS A 47 -11.25 -25.70 -3.52
CA HIS A 47 -11.33 -24.26 -3.36
C HIS A 47 -12.17 -23.64 -4.48
N GLU A 48 -13.14 -22.81 -4.11
CA GLU A 48 -13.93 -22.04 -5.04
C GLU A 48 -13.72 -20.54 -4.82
N ILE A 49 -13.52 -19.77 -5.90
CA ILE A 49 -13.32 -18.32 -5.84
C ILE A 49 -14.38 -17.64 -6.69
N ILE A 50 -15.27 -16.90 -6.06
CA ILE A 50 -16.39 -16.19 -6.67
C ILE A 50 -16.11 -14.68 -6.63
N PHE A 51 -16.25 -14.04 -7.79
CA PHE A 51 -16.11 -12.58 -7.89
C PHE A 51 -17.48 -11.95 -8.15
N ASN A 52 -17.97 -11.16 -7.20
CA ASN A 52 -19.14 -10.34 -7.40
C ASN A 52 -18.78 -9.16 -8.31
N ASN A 53 -19.59 -8.91 -9.35
CA ASN A 53 -19.34 -7.85 -10.33
C ASN A 53 -18.10 -8.04 -11.22
N SER A 54 -17.71 -9.28 -11.54
CA SER A 54 -16.57 -9.60 -12.39
C SER A 54 -16.62 -8.99 -13.81
N ASN A 55 -17.79 -8.56 -14.28
CA ASN A 55 -17.96 -7.95 -15.60
C ASN A 55 -17.11 -6.69 -15.85
N ASN A 56 -16.69 -6.01 -14.79
CA ASN A 56 -15.84 -4.81 -14.85
C ASN A 56 -14.36 -5.10 -14.52
N MET A 57 -14.03 -6.33 -14.12
CA MET A 57 -12.65 -6.69 -13.77
C MET A 57 -11.88 -7.07 -15.04
N ASN A 58 -10.72 -6.46 -15.25
CA ASN A 58 -9.85 -6.89 -16.34
C ASN A 58 -9.23 -8.28 -16.03
N SER A 59 -9.00 -9.08 -17.09
CA SER A 59 -8.49 -10.43 -16.97
C SER A 59 -7.18 -10.56 -16.20
N ASN A 60 -6.30 -9.57 -16.28
CA ASN A 60 -5.03 -9.55 -15.55
C ASN A 60 -5.24 -9.40 -14.04
N THR A 61 -6.16 -8.53 -13.63
CA THR A 61 -6.51 -8.36 -12.20
C THR A 61 -7.16 -9.63 -11.66
N LEU A 62 -8.08 -10.24 -12.44
CA LEU A 62 -8.73 -11.49 -12.07
C LEU A 62 -7.69 -12.59 -11.81
N ASN A 63 -6.81 -12.83 -12.76
CA ASN A 63 -5.77 -13.85 -12.65
C ASN A 63 -4.82 -13.59 -11.47
N ASP A 64 -4.40 -12.32 -11.26
CA ASP A 64 -3.54 -11.93 -10.14
C ASP A 64 -4.20 -12.19 -8.79
N TYR A 65 -5.50 -11.92 -8.67
CA TYR A 65 -6.27 -12.23 -7.45
C TYR A 65 -6.37 -13.74 -7.22
N GLN A 66 -6.72 -14.52 -8.25
CA GLN A 66 -6.80 -15.97 -8.15
C GLN A 66 -5.48 -16.61 -7.71
N VAL A 67 -4.37 -16.20 -8.30
CA VAL A 67 -3.04 -16.70 -7.94
C VAL A 67 -2.70 -16.37 -6.47
N LYS A 68 -2.98 -15.15 -6.03
CA LYS A 68 -2.68 -14.73 -4.65
C LYS A 68 -3.57 -15.41 -3.61
N ILE A 69 -4.85 -15.61 -3.93
CA ILE A 69 -5.77 -16.35 -3.05
C ILE A 69 -5.29 -17.80 -2.91
N ASN A 70 -5.04 -18.49 -4.02
CA ASN A 70 -4.58 -19.87 -4.00
C ASN A 70 -3.26 -20.04 -3.23
N ASN A 71 -2.29 -19.14 -3.44
CA ASN A 71 -1.03 -19.17 -2.70
C ASN A 71 -1.26 -18.95 -1.19
N ALA A 72 -2.13 -18.05 -0.81
CA ALA A 72 -2.44 -17.80 0.59
C ALA A 72 -3.15 -19.00 1.25
N ILE A 73 -4.07 -19.66 0.53
CA ILE A 73 -4.73 -20.88 0.98
C ILE A 73 -3.70 -21.98 1.21
N ILE A 74 -2.86 -22.28 0.20
CA ILE A 74 -1.83 -23.32 0.27
C ILE A 74 -0.90 -23.07 1.45
N ASN A 75 -0.37 -21.87 1.59
CA ASN A 75 0.55 -21.54 2.66
C ASN A 75 -0.09 -21.65 4.05
N THR A 76 -1.34 -21.20 4.19
CA THR A 76 -2.05 -21.26 5.47
C THR A 76 -2.46 -22.68 5.84
N ASN A 77 -2.93 -23.48 4.87
CA ASN A 77 -3.23 -24.90 5.10
C ASN A 77 -1.97 -25.67 5.49
N ASN A 78 -0.84 -25.44 4.82
CA ASN A 78 0.44 -26.04 5.18
C ASN A 78 0.87 -25.68 6.61
N PHE A 79 0.71 -24.41 7.00
CA PHE A 79 1.01 -23.96 8.35
C PHE A 79 0.13 -24.65 9.42
N LEU A 80 -1.17 -24.87 9.11
CA LEU A 80 -2.12 -25.53 10.00
C LEU A 80 -2.03 -27.06 9.96
N GLY A 81 -1.33 -27.65 8.99
CA GLY A 81 -1.33 -29.10 8.73
C GLY A 81 -2.67 -29.61 8.23
N LEU A 82 -3.43 -28.79 7.51
CA LEU A 82 -4.78 -29.08 6.98
C LEU A 82 -4.73 -29.28 5.46
N ASN A 83 -5.74 -30.01 4.96
CA ASN A 83 -6.02 -30.13 3.54
C ASN A 83 -7.55 -29.93 3.33
N GLU A 84 -8.00 -28.72 3.57
CA GLU A 84 -9.42 -28.36 3.55
C GLU A 84 -9.73 -27.38 2.42
N GLY A 85 -10.91 -27.53 1.81
CA GLY A 85 -11.45 -26.64 0.81
C GLY A 85 -12.24 -25.48 1.44
N TYR A 86 -12.18 -24.34 0.75
CA TYR A 86 -12.86 -23.10 1.16
C TYR A 86 -13.53 -22.46 -0.06
N GLN A 87 -14.70 -21.87 0.16
CA GLN A 87 -15.29 -20.95 -0.80
C GLN A 87 -14.98 -19.51 -0.38
N PHE A 88 -14.40 -18.75 -1.31
CA PHE A 88 -14.13 -17.32 -1.13
C PHE A 88 -15.01 -16.51 -2.06
N ASN A 89 -15.73 -15.52 -1.51
CA ASN A 89 -16.56 -14.60 -2.25
C ASN A 89 -15.99 -13.18 -2.12
N ILE A 90 -15.46 -12.63 -3.21
CA ILE A 90 -14.92 -11.29 -3.29
C ILE A 90 -16.06 -10.33 -3.60
N ARG A 91 -16.52 -9.60 -2.58
CA ARG A 91 -17.65 -8.66 -2.66
C ARG A 91 -17.23 -7.29 -3.18
N GLU A 92 -16.11 -6.78 -2.68
CA GLU A 92 -15.49 -5.53 -3.11
C GLU A 92 -13.99 -5.73 -3.32
N TYR A 93 -13.44 -5.07 -4.32
CA TYR A 93 -12.02 -5.15 -4.67
C TYR A 93 -11.55 -3.84 -5.32
N TYR A 94 -10.24 -3.66 -5.45
CA TYR A 94 -9.62 -2.56 -6.16
C TYR A 94 -8.45 -3.05 -7.03
N PRO A 95 -8.04 -2.28 -8.07
CA PRO A 95 -7.09 -2.75 -9.07
C PRO A 95 -5.77 -3.21 -8.47
N SER A 96 -5.28 -4.38 -8.94
CA SER A 96 -3.93 -4.85 -8.64
C SER A 96 -2.87 -3.91 -9.22
N HIS A 97 -1.72 -3.83 -8.54
CA HIS A 97 -0.58 -3.03 -8.98
C HIS A 97 -0.92 -1.56 -9.25
N SER A 98 -1.86 -1.02 -8.47
CA SER A 98 -2.23 0.40 -8.50
C SER A 98 -1.45 1.26 -7.49
N GLY A 99 -0.55 0.68 -6.72
CA GLY A 99 0.16 1.38 -5.65
C GLY A 99 -0.59 1.41 -4.31
N LEU A 100 -1.74 0.73 -4.20
CA LEU A 100 -2.64 0.77 -3.03
C LEU A 100 -2.52 -0.43 -2.08
N GLY A 101 -1.64 -1.38 -2.37
CA GLY A 101 -1.35 -2.51 -1.47
C GLY A 101 -2.30 -3.70 -1.57
N SER A 102 -3.10 -3.82 -2.65
CA SER A 102 -4.10 -4.88 -2.83
C SER A 102 -3.57 -6.30 -2.57
N GLY A 103 -2.38 -6.61 -3.08
CA GLY A 103 -1.81 -7.94 -2.92
C GLY A 103 -1.52 -8.34 -1.47
N THR A 104 -1.05 -7.40 -0.64
CA THR A 104 -0.82 -7.65 0.79
C THR A 104 -2.15 -7.80 1.53
N GLN A 105 -3.09 -6.88 1.30
CA GLN A 105 -4.41 -6.93 1.94
C GLN A 105 -5.15 -8.22 1.60
N LEU A 106 -5.15 -8.63 0.34
CA LEU A 106 -5.79 -9.87 -0.11
C LEU A 106 -5.16 -11.11 0.54
N SER A 107 -3.83 -11.26 0.50
CA SER A 107 -3.16 -12.42 1.07
C SER A 107 -3.37 -12.53 2.59
N LEU A 108 -3.30 -11.39 3.31
CA LEU A 108 -3.57 -11.35 4.75
C LEU A 108 -5.04 -11.66 5.07
N ALA A 109 -6.00 -11.14 4.28
CA ALA A 109 -7.43 -11.38 4.46
C ALA A 109 -7.77 -12.87 4.31
N VAL A 110 -7.28 -13.51 3.26
CA VAL A 110 -7.48 -14.95 3.01
C VAL A 110 -6.95 -15.76 4.18
N ALA A 111 -5.69 -15.55 4.56
CA ALA A 111 -5.06 -16.30 5.65
C ALA A 111 -5.76 -16.04 6.99
N LYS A 112 -6.12 -14.78 7.28
CA LYS A 112 -6.83 -14.42 8.53
C LYS A 112 -8.18 -15.11 8.64
N LEU A 113 -8.95 -15.18 7.55
CA LEU A 113 -10.23 -15.89 7.53
C LEU A 113 -10.04 -17.39 7.74
N ILE A 114 -9.09 -18.03 7.04
CA ILE A 114 -8.79 -19.45 7.23
C ILE A 114 -8.40 -19.75 8.70
N LEU A 115 -7.50 -18.95 9.26
CA LEU A 115 -7.06 -19.09 10.66
C LEU A 115 -8.24 -18.97 11.62
N LYS A 116 -9.06 -17.92 11.46
CA LYS A 116 -10.25 -17.70 12.33
C LYS A 116 -11.27 -18.81 12.21
N ILE A 117 -11.59 -19.30 11.01
CA ILE A 117 -12.50 -20.42 10.78
C ILE A 117 -11.99 -21.69 11.48
N ASN A 118 -10.68 -21.87 11.58
CA ASN A 118 -10.06 -23.01 12.26
C ASN A 118 -9.65 -22.72 13.71
N GLY A 119 -10.22 -21.67 14.32
CA GLY A 119 -10.06 -21.38 15.76
C GLY A 119 -8.70 -20.79 16.14
N GLN A 120 -7.93 -20.28 15.17
CA GLN A 120 -6.65 -19.61 15.40
C GLN A 120 -6.78 -18.10 15.26
N ASP A 121 -6.00 -17.37 16.07
CA ASP A 121 -5.97 -15.90 16.02
C ASP A 121 -4.53 -15.40 16.09
N LEU A 122 -3.91 -15.19 14.95
CA LEU A 122 -2.55 -14.68 14.81
C LEU A 122 -2.55 -13.19 14.50
N LYS A 123 -1.46 -12.51 14.88
CA LYS A 123 -1.20 -11.10 14.50
C LYS A 123 -0.90 -11.00 13.00
N ALA A 124 -1.14 -9.83 12.43
CA ALA A 124 -0.87 -9.63 10.99
C ALA A 124 0.60 -9.84 10.61
N SER A 125 1.55 -9.55 11.51
CA SER A 125 2.97 -9.83 11.28
C SER A 125 3.26 -11.33 11.13
N GLU A 126 2.67 -12.18 11.98
CA GLU A 126 2.81 -13.64 11.93
C GLU A 126 2.15 -14.21 10.65
N ILE A 127 0.96 -13.69 10.31
CA ILE A 127 0.26 -14.07 9.08
C ILE A 127 1.08 -13.67 7.85
N ALA A 128 1.71 -12.49 7.89
CA ALA A 128 2.54 -12.00 6.79
C ALA A 128 3.75 -12.90 6.51
N GLU A 129 4.35 -13.49 7.56
CA GLU A 129 5.40 -14.50 7.40
C GLU A 129 4.88 -15.75 6.70
N ILE A 130 3.68 -16.25 7.08
CA ILE A 130 3.05 -17.42 6.46
C ILE A 130 2.81 -17.17 4.97
N VAL A 131 2.30 -16.01 4.60
CA VAL A 131 1.93 -15.70 3.21
C VAL A 131 3.03 -14.97 2.42
N GLY A 132 4.23 -14.78 2.99
CA GLY A 132 5.39 -14.17 2.34
C GLY A 132 5.19 -12.69 2.00
N ARG A 133 4.75 -11.87 3.00
CA ARG A 133 4.52 -10.43 2.82
C ARG A 133 5.32 -9.60 3.81
N GLY A 134 5.56 -8.32 3.46
CA GLY A 134 6.26 -7.38 4.33
C GLY A 134 7.78 -7.38 4.20
N GLY A 135 8.35 -8.07 3.22
CA GLY A 135 9.80 -8.25 3.07
C GLY A 135 10.61 -7.01 2.67
N THR A 136 9.97 -5.86 2.43
CA THR A 136 10.65 -4.57 2.15
C THR A 136 10.02 -3.46 2.98
N SER A 137 8.69 -3.37 3.02
CA SER A 137 7.97 -2.38 3.84
C SER A 137 6.89 -3.06 4.66
N GLY A 138 6.81 -2.72 5.93
CA GLY A 138 5.79 -3.16 6.86
C GLY A 138 4.46 -2.43 6.73
N ILE A 139 4.38 -1.37 5.92
CA ILE A 139 3.20 -0.48 5.86
C ILE A 139 1.92 -1.25 5.51
N GLY A 140 1.96 -2.15 4.53
CA GLY A 140 0.78 -2.93 4.15
C GLY A 140 0.28 -3.85 5.26
N VAL A 141 1.20 -4.47 6.01
CA VAL A 141 0.91 -5.34 7.14
C VAL A 141 0.36 -4.54 8.33
N ALA A 142 0.99 -3.42 8.65
CA ALA A 142 0.55 -2.53 9.73
C ALA A 142 -0.78 -1.84 9.39
N SER A 143 -1.04 -1.48 8.13
CA SER A 143 -2.34 -0.98 7.70
C SER A 143 -3.46 -1.99 7.94
N PHE A 144 -3.19 -3.27 7.71
CA PHE A 144 -4.13 -4.35 7.99
C PHE A 144 -4.40 -4.50 9.49
N GLU A 145 -3.41 -4.30 10.36
CA GLU A 145 -3.54 -4.56 11.80
C GLU A 145 -4.01 -3.35 12.61
N ILE A 146 -3.42 -2.18 12.37
CA ILE A 146 -3.58 -1.01 13.26
C ILE A 146 -4.05 0.28 12.58
N GLY A 147 -3.88 0.40 11.27
CA GLY A 147 -4.23 1.62 10.54
C GLY A 147 -3.45 2.88 10.93
N GLY A 148 -3.85 4.03 10.39
CA GLY A 148 -3.27 5.34 10.69
C GLY A 148 -2.11 5.76 9.78
N PHE A 149 -1.36 6.78 10.19
CA PHE A 149 -0.05 7.13 9.66
C PHE A 149 0.99 6.21 10.30
N ILE A 150 1.79 5.56 9.49
CA ILE A 150 2.67 4.48 9.93
C ILE A 150 4.09 4.74 9.43
N VAL A 151 5.06 4.52 10.32
CA VAL A 151 6.49 4.48 9.98
C VAL A 151 7.06 3.16 10.43
N ASP A 152 7.63 2.38 9.52
CA ASP A 152 8.37 1.17 9.85
C ASP A 152 9.88 1.40 9.84
N GLY A 153 10.59 0.62 10.65
CA GLY A 153 12.03 0.77 10.89
C GLY A 153 12.91 -0.03 9.93
N GLY A 154 12.37 -0.61 8.85
CA GLY A 154 13.13 -1.41 7.91
C GLY A 154 13.79 -2.65 8.51
N HIS A 155 14.79 -3.19 7.83
CA HIS A 155 15.49 -4.43 8.17
C HIS A 155 16.93 -4.20 8.57
N LYS A 156 17.47 -5.05 9.44
CA LYS A 156 18.91 -5.07 9.69
C LYS A 156 19.63 -5.59 8.45
N THR A 157 20.71 -4.96 8.04
CA THR A 157 21.51 -5.37 6.87
C THR A 157 22.07 -6.79 7.01
N ILE A 158 22.30 -7.27 8.24
CA ILE A 158 22.72 -8.65 8.50
C ILE A 158 21.60 -9.66 8.19
N SER A 159 20.34 -9.29 8.32
CA SER A 159 19.18 -10.15 8.05
C SER A 159 18.67 -10.03 6.61
N LYS A 160 18.86 -8.87 6.00
CA LYS A 160 18.52 -8.57 4.60
C LYS A 160 19.67 -7.76 4.00
N PRO A 161 20.67 -8.40 3.36
CA PRO A 161 21.83 -7.70 2.81
C PRO A 161 21.52 -6.99 1.50
N ASP A 162 20.47 -7.40 0.77
CA ASP A 162 20.19 -6.94 -0.58
C ASP A 162 18.99 -6.00 -0.63
N PHE A 163 19.07 -5.02 -1.54
CA PHE A 163 17.94 -4.15 -1.88
C PHE A 163 17.01 -4.90 -2.83
N LEU A 164 15.88 -5.37 -2.30
CA LEU A 164 14.90 -6.17 -3.05
C LEU A 164 13.48 -5.67 -2.76
N PRO A 165 12.60 -5.65 -3.76
CA PRO A 165 11.19 -5.38 -3.56
C PRO A 165 10.51 -6.50 -2.76
N SER A 166 9.34 -6.21 -2.18
CA SER A 166 8.58 -7.19 -1.36
C SER A 166 8.20 -8.46 -2.10
N SER A 167 8.14 -8.43 -3.43
CA SER A 167 7.87 -9.61 -4.26
C SER A 167 9.03 -10.62 -4.33
N ALA A 168 10.26 -10.14 -4.10
CA ALA A 168 11.49 -10.95 -4.18
C ALA A 168 12.16 -11.16 -2.81
N SER A 169 11.83 -10.34 -1.81
CA SER A 169 12.39 -10.44 -0.46
C SER A 169 11.71 -11.52 0.37
N LYS A 170 12.51 -12.31 1.09
CA LYS A 170 12.04 -13.30 2.07
C LYS A 170 12.14 -12.82 3.52
N ALA A 171 12.48 -11.55 3.73
CA ALA A 171 12.58 -10.98 5.07
C ALA A 171 11.18 -10.92 5.73
N THR A 172 11.15 -11.06 7.06
CA THR A 172 9.93 -10.88 7.86
C THR A 172 9.53 -9.41 7.91
N PRO A 173 8.27 -9.09 8.23
CA PRO A 173 7.85 -7.69 8.35
C PRO A 173 8.72 -6.89 9.30
N PRO A 174 9.13 -5.66 8.94
CA PRO A 174 9.95 -4.82 9.80
C PRO A 174 9.14 -4.30 11.01
N PRO A 175 9.82 -3.93 12.11
CA PRO A 175 9.16 -3.37 13.27
C PRO A 175 8.53 -1.99 12.95
N ILE A 176 7.33 -1.75 13.45
CA ILE A 176 6.70 -0.43 13.42
C ILE A 176 7.34 0.44 14.51
N ILE A 177 7.87 1.60 14.13
CA ILE A 177 8.57 2.52 15.02
C ILE A 177 7.74 3.73 15.39
N ALA A 178 6.75 4.10 14.58
CA ALA A 178 5.77 5.13 14.91
C ALA A 178 4.43 4.83 14.24
N ARG A 179 3.35 5.20 14.97
CA ARG A 179 1.97 5.15 14.47
C ARG A 179 1.20 6.28 15.11
N TYR A 180 0.53 7.09 14.29
CA TYR A 180 -0.33 8.18 14.72
C TYR A 180 -1.68 8.12 14.03
N ASP A 181 -2.73 8.64 14.69
CA ASP A 181 -3.99 8.91 14.03
C ASP A 181 -3.81 10.13 13.12
N LEU A 182 -4.36 10.05 11.91
CA LEU A 182 -4.51 11.26 11.08
C LEU A 182 -5.80 11.98 11.46
N PRO A 183 -5.81 13.32 11.38
CA PRO A 183 -7.02 14.11 11.57
C PRO A 183 -8.17 13.67 10.65
N GLU A 184 -9.38 13.60 11.21
CA GLU A 184 -10.55 13.09 10.48
C GLU A 184 -11.08 14.06 9.41
N ASP A 185 -10.74 15.34 9.51
CA ASP A 185 -11.09 16.39 8.54
C ASP A 185 -10.22 16.35 7.28
N TRP A 186 -9.05 15.68 7.33
CA TRP A 186 -8.21 15.52 6.15
C TRP A 186 -8.84 14.58 5.12
N ASN A 187 -9.04 15.09 3.91
CA ASN A 187 -9.55 14.33 2.78
C ASN A 187 -8.41 13.90 1.86
N LEU A 188 -8.52 12.69 1.35
CA LEU A 188 -7.55 12.09 0.43
C LEU A 188 -8.26 11.83 -0.90
N ILE A 189 -7.84 12.51 -1.95
CA ILE A 189 -8.36 12.32 -3.30
C ILE A 189 -7.37 11.47 -4.07
N LEU A 190 -7.80 10.29 -4.51
CA LEU A 190 -7.01 9.35 -5.29
C LEU A 190 -7.37 9.51 -6.75
N VAL A 191 -6.36 9.69 -7.59
CA VAL A 191 -6.47 9.65 -9.05
C VAL A 191 -5.71 8.42 -9.51
N ILE A 192 -6.43 7.43 -10.05
CA ILE A 192 -5.92 6.11 -10.43
C ILE A 192 -6.04 5.95 -11.95
N PRO A 193 -5.07 6.44 -12.74
CA PRO A 193 -5.08 6.22 -14.17
C PRO A 193 -4.97 4.73 -14.51
N GLN A 194 -5.63 4.31 -15.58
CA GLN A 194 -5.40 2.98 -16.11
C GLN A 194 -3.97 2.91 -16.69
N ALA A 195 -3.08 2.19 -16.03
CA ALA A 195 -1.70 2.05 -16.48
C ALA A 195 -1.61 1.24 -17.77
N LYS A 196 -0.82 1.74 -18.74
CA LYS A 196 -0.45 1.00 -19.96
C LYS A 196 0.60 -0.08 -19.67
N SER A 197 1.50 0.17 -18.73
CA SER A 197 2.50 -0.76 -18.20
C SER A 197 2.52 -0.67 -16.68
N LYS A 198 2.76 -1.80 -16.03
CA LYS A 198 2.86 -1.87 -14.55
C LYS A 198 4.28 -2.22 -14.17
N VAL A 199 4.81 -1.55 -13.14
CA VAL A 199 6.08 -1.95 -12.52
C VAL A 199 5.76 -3.08 -11.53
N SER A 200 6.21 -4.27 -11.83
CA SER A 200 6.01 -5.46 -10.96
C SER A 200 6.97 -6.58 -11.33
N GLY A 201 7.19 -7.52 -10.41
CA GLY A 201 8.04 -8.69 -10.64
C GLY A 201 9.48 -8.34 -10.98
N ASP A 202 10.04 -8.98 -12.01
CA ASP A 202 11.44 -8.79 -12.41
C ASP A 202 11.79 -7.34 -12.77
N HIS A 203 10.83 -6.58 -13.31
CA HIS A 203 11.05 -5.18 -13.62
C HIS A 203 11.29 -4.34 -12.34
N GLU A 204 10.55 -4.62 -11.27
CA GLU A 204 10.74 -3.97 -9.97
C GLU A 204 12.11 -4.34 -9.37
N VAL A 205 12.52 -5.61 -9.45
CA VAL A 205 13.85 -6.08 -9.03
C VAL A 205 14.96 -5.34 -9.76
N ASN A 206 14.87 -5.22 -11.09
CA ASN A 206 15.86 -4.53 -11.91
C ASN A 206 16.00 -3.05 -11.50
N ILE A 207 14.91 -2.36 -11.17
CA ILE A 207 14.95 -0.98 -10.69
C ILE A 207 15.73 -0.88 -9.37
N PHE A 208 15.48 -1.78 -8.41
CA PHE A 208 16.26 -1.78 -7.18
C PHE A 208 17.75 -2.03 -7.42
N GLN A 209 18.10 -2.95 -8.31
CA GLN A 209 19.48 -3.26 -8.66
C GLN A 209 20.20 -2.12 -9.40
N GLU A 210 19.48 -1.38 -10.23
CA GLU A 210 20.03 -0.28 -11.02
C GLU A 210 20.28 0.98 -10.16
N TYR A 211 19.35 1.28 -9.23
CA TYR A 211 19.36 2.57 -8.54
C TYR A 211 19.83 2.50 -7.08
N CYS A 212 19.94 1.34 -6.47
CA CYS A 212 20.48 1.22 -5.11
C CYS A 212 21.97 0.84 -5.13
N PRO A 213 22.76 1.34 -4.17
CA PRO A 213 22.34 2.16 -3.02
C PRO A 213 22.08 3.63 -3.37
N ILE A 214 21.06 4.21 -2.75
CA ILE A 214 20.75 5.65 -2.85
C ILE A 214 21.84 6.46 -2.12
N PRO A 215 22.24 7.66 -2.63
CA PRO A 215 23.22 8.50 -1.95
C PRO A 215 22.83 8.80 -0.50
N LEU A 216 23.77 8.61 0.43
CA LEU A 216 23.51 8.79 1.86
C LEU A 216 22.95 10.17 2.20
N VAL A 217 23.41 11.23 1.55
CA VAL A 217 22.93 12.61 1.74
C VAL A 217 21.43 12.74 1.45
N GLU A 218 20.90 11.99 0.50
CA GLU A 218 19.46 12.00 0.19
C GLU A 218 18.66 11.25 1.26
N VAL A 219 19.17 10.12 1.75
CA VAL A 219 18.58 9.40 2.90
C VAL A 219 18.56 10.30 4.14
N GLN A 220 19.65 11.01 4.43
CA GLN A 220 19.73 11.96 5.55
C GLN A 220 18.73 13.12 5.41
N LYS A 221 18.59 13.68 4.21
CA LYS A 221 17.61 14.73 3.93
C LYS A 221 16.18 14.24 4.10
N LEU A 222 15.88 13.03 3.59
CA LEU A 222 14.58 12.42 3.71
C LEU A 222 14.21 12.14 5.17
N THR A 223 15.13 11.53 5.91
CA THR A 223 14.92 11.22 7.35
C THR A 223 14.75 12.49 8.17
N HIS A 224 15.47 13.58 7.86
CA HIS A 224 15.29 14.86 8.52
C HIS A 224 13.89 15.45 8.28
N ILE A 225 13.41 15.41 7.01
CA ILE A 225 12.05 15.87 6.67
C ILE A 225 11.00 15.00 7.38
N LEU A 226 11.19 13.69 7.40
CA LEU A 226 10.27 12.77 8.06
C LEU A 226 10.17 13.07 9.56
N LEU A 227 11.32 13.11 10.25
CA LEU A 227 11.37 13.24 11.70
C LEU A 227 11.02 14.66 12.19
N MET A 228 11.50 15.70 11.49
CA MET A 228 11.41 17.10 11.97
C MET A 228 10.31 17.92 11.30
N LYS A 229 9.56 17.33 10.35
CA LYS A 229 8.46 18.02 9.67
C LYS A 229 7.22 17.14 9.51
N MET A 230 7.33 15.98 8.87
CA MET A 230 6.15 15.16 8.55
C MET A 230 5.48 14.56 9.79
N MET A 231 6.25 13.94 10.67
CA MET A 231 5.73 13.33 11.90
C MET A 231 5.16 14.38 12.89
N PRO A 232 5.86 15.49 13.21
CA PRO A 232 5.29 16.54 14.03
C PRO A 232 3.99 17.10 13.46
N ALA A 233 3.94 17.36 12.16
CA ALA A 233 2.74 17.87 11.49
C ALA A 233 1.51 16.96 11.64
N VAL A 234 1.70 15.64 11.61
CA VAL A 234 0.60 14.68 11.89
C VAL A 234 0.11 14.82 13.33
N VAL A 235 1.04 14.91 14.30
CA VAL A 235 0.71 15.00 15.74
C VAL A 235 0.02 16.31 16.08
N GLU A 236 0.42 17.39 15.43
CA GLU A 236 -0.11 18.75 15.64
C GLU A 236 -1.37 19.04 14.80
N GLY A 237 -1.69 18.17 13.83
CA GLY A 237 -2.79 18.39 12.87
C GLY A 237 -2.51 19.52 11.86
N ASP A 238 -1.22 19.82 11.61
CA ASP A 238 -0.78 20.86 10.68
C ASP A 238 -0.75 20.30 9.24
N LEU A 239 -1.86 20.50 8.53
CA LEU A 239 -2.00 20.02 7.16
C LEU A 239 -1.01 20.67 6.18
N ASP A 240 -0.70 21.94 6.36
CA ASP A 240 0.21 22.67 5.47
C ASP A 240 1.65 22.19 5.61
N ALA A 241 2.11 22.00 6.82
CA ALA A 241 3.42 21.41 7.10
C ALA A 241 3.50 19.97 6.60
N PHE A 242 2.43 19.15 6.83
CA PHE A 242 2.35 17.79 6.34
C PHE A 242 2.38 17.72 4.81
N GLY A 243 1.52 18.49 4.16
CA GLY A 243 1.44 18.56 2.70
C GLY A 243 2.75 19.03 2.07
N SER A 244 3.39 20.03 2.66
CA SER A 244 4.72 20.50 2.24
C SER A 244 5.79 19.41 2.40
N ALA A 245 5.75 18.60 3.46
CA ALA A 245 6.65 17.46 3.62
C ALA A 245 6.39 16.39 2.55
N VAL A 246 5.12 16.02 2.29
CA VAL A 246 4.73 15.11 1.21
C VAL A 246 5.27 15.59 -0.14
N ASN A 247 5.09 16.88 -0.45
CA ASN A 247 5.58 17.48 -1.70
C ASN A 247 7.12 17.41 -1.81
N SER A 248 7.82 17.63 -0.71
CA SER A 248 9.29 17.62 -0.68
C SER A 248 9.86 16.22 -0.95
N VAL A 249 9.28 15.19 -0.34
CA VAL A 249 9.81 13.80 -0.49
C VAL A 249 9.63 13.25 -1.90
N GLN A 250 8.73 13.80 -2.73
CA GLN A 250 8.56 13.34 -4.12
C GLN A 250 9.83 13.52 -4.98
N ASN A 251 10.72 14.41 -4.58
CA ASN A 251 11.93 14.77 -5.31
C ASN A 251 13.22 14.30 -4.63
N ILE A 252 13.13 13.32 -3.71
CA ILE A 252 14.28 12.88 -2.91
C ILE A 252 14.40 11.34 -2.98
N GLY A 253 15.63 10.87 -3.12
CA GLY A 253 16.00 9.47 -3.01
C GLY A 253 15.25 8.57 -3.98
N PHE A 254 14.84 7.41 -3.49
CA PHE A 254 14.14 6.42 -4.31
C PHE A 254 12.76 6.89 -4.79
N LYS A 255 12.09 7.77 -4.03
CA LYS A 255 10.80 8.33 -4.44
C LYS A 255 10.90 9.16 -5.72
N GLN A 256 12.00 9.89 -5.92
CA GLN A 256 12.25 10.60 -7.15
C GLN A 256 12.38 9.64 -8.35
N ILE A 257 13.01 8.48 -8.15
CA ILE A 257 13.12 7.44 -9.16
C ILE A 257 11.74 6.88 -9.52
N GLU A 258 10.94 6.48 -8.50
CA GLU A 258 9.57 6.02 -8.70
C GLU A 258 8.73 7.03 -9.49
N SER A 259 8.83 8.32 -9.16
CA SER A 259 8.12 9.40 -9.85
C SER A 259 8.59 9.57 -11.30
N ASN A 260 9.89 9.47 -11.56
CA ASN A 260 10.46 9.59 -12.90
C ASN A 260 10.00 8.47 -13.84
N LEU A 261 9.80 7.26 -13.33
CA LEU A 261 9.33 6.12 -14.11
C LEU A 261 7.88 6.29 -14.60
N GLN A 262 7.09 7.18 -13.98
CA GLN A 262 5.69 7.45 -14.32
C GLN A 262 5.48 8.74 -15.14
N LYS A 263 6.55 9.45 -15.50
CA LYS A 263 6.48 10.67 -16.36
C LYS A 263 6.00 10.35 -17.79
N PRO A 264 5.39 11.33 -18.47
CA PRO A 264 5.14 12.74 -18.07
C PRO A 264 3.80 12.96 -17.36
N PHE A 265 2.85 12.03 -17.47
CA PHE A 265 1.47 12.26 -17.03
C PHE A 265 1.34 12.41 -15.50
N THR A 266 2.11 11.66 -14.74
CA THR A 266 2.10 11.77 -13.27
C THR A 266 2.51 13.15 -12.79
N ASN A 267 3.56 13.76 -13.37
CA ASN A 267 3.96 15.11 -13.01
C ASN A 267 2.88 16.13 -13.37
N TYR A 268 2.26 15.97 -14.53
CA TYR A 268 1.15 16.81 -14.96
C TYR A 268 -0.03 16.74 -13.96
N LEU A 269 -0.39 15.56 -13.48
CA LEU A 269 -1.38 15.38 -12.42
C LEU A 269 -0.95 16.10 -11.13
N ILE A 270 0.27 15.85 -10.66
CA ILE A 270 0.78 16.42 -9.42
C ILE A 270 0.71 17.95 -9.44
N ASP A 271 1.21 18.58 -10.49
CA ASP A 271 1.26 20.04 -10.60
C ASP A 271 -0.14 20.68 -10.66
N ASN A 272 -1.05 20.06 -11.42
CA ASN A 272 -2.42 20.59 -11.54
C ASN A 272 -3.24 20.39 -10.26
N LEU A 273 -3.08 19.25 -9.55
CA LEU A 273 -3.78 19.02 -8.30
C LEU A 273 -3.28 19.96 -7.17
N ARG A 274 -1.98 20.29 -7.16
CA ARG A 274 -1.45 21.35 -6.28
C ARG A 274 -2.05 22.70 -6.60
N SER A 275 -2.11 23.05 -7.90
CA SER A 275 -2.71 24.31 -8.35
C SER A 275 -4.21 24.40 -8.04
N ALA A 276 -4.90 23.28 -7.91
CA ALA A 276 -6.29 23.19 -7.48
C ALA A 276 -6.49 23.32 -5.97
N GLY A 277 -5.42 23.55 -5.20
CA GLY A 277 -5.46 23.83 -3.78
C GLY A 277 -5.22 22.61 -2.86
N ALA A 278 -4.60 21.55 -3.38
CA ALA A 278 -4.13 20.46 -2.52
C ALA A 278 -2.91 20.89 -1.71
N SER A 279 -2.93 20.72 -0.40
CA SER A 279 -1.79 21.00 0.49
C SER A 279 -0.61 20.07 0.21
N GLY A 280 -0.88 18.80 -0.09
CA GLY A 280 0.13 17.82 -0.46
C GLY A 280 -0.34 16.93 -1.61
N VAL A 281 0.57 16.63 -2.55
CA VAL A 281 0.30 15.69 -3.65
C VAL A 281 1.50 14.75 -3.83
N GLY A 282 1.22 13.46 -3.92
CA GLY A 282 2.27 12.46 -4.08
C GLY A 282 1.85 11.25 -4.91
N LEU A 283 2.86 10.48 -5.32
CA LEU A 283 2.70 9.18 -5.95
C LEU A 283 2.74 8.08 -4.90
N SER A 284 1.79 7.16 -4.91
CA SER A 284 1.80 6.01 -4.01
C SER A 284 2.62 4.86 -4.58
N SER A 285 3.76 4.54 -3.92
CA SER A 285 4.69 3.51 -4.41
C SER A 285 5.09 3.80 -5.86
N PHE A 286 5.23 2.78 -6.70
CA PHE A 286 5.48 2.93 -8.13
C PHE A 286 4.27 3.47 -8.93
N GLY A 287 3.18 3.83 -8.26
CA GLY A 287 1.97 4.30 -8.92
C GLY A 287 1.12 3.18 -9.55
N PRO A 288 0.23 3.51 -10.48
CA PRO A 288 -0.02 4.83 -11.04
C PRO A 288 -0.84 5.79 -10.17
N THR A 289 -1.27 5.38 -8.96
CA THR A 289 -2.10 6.22 -8.09
C THR A 289 -1.34 7.48 -7.65
N VAL A 290 -1.88 8.63 -8.02
CA VAL A 290 -1.54 9.93 -7.45
C VAL A 290 -2.57 10.26 -6.39
N TYR A 291 -2.12 10.73 -5.22
CA TYR A 291 -3.01 11.16 -4.15
C TYR A 291 -2.81 12.64 -3.82
N ALA A 292 -3.90 13.33 -3.54
CA ALA A 292 -3.92 14.70 -3.08
C ALA A 292 -4.54 14.77 -1.68
N ILE A 293 -4.02 15.64 -0.82
CA ILE A 293 -4.48 15.81 0.57
C ILE A 293 -4.97 17.24 0.74
N THR A 294 -6.15 17.41 1.34
CA THR A 294 -6.78 18.70 1.62
C THR A 294 -7.79 18.56 2.76
N ASP A 295 -8.11 19.64 3.41
CA ASP A 295 -9.26 19.76 4.35
C ASP A 295 -10.47 20.45 3.72
N THR A 296 -10.26 21.40 2.82
CA THR A 296 -11.30 22.33 2.30
C THR A 296 -11.58 22.18 0.80
N ASN A 297 -10.56 21.94 -0.03
CA ASN A 297 -10.65 22.07 -1.50
C ASN A 297 -11.07 20.78 -2.24
N THR A 298 -11.71 19.83 -1.56
CA THR A 298 -12.08 18.51 -2.13
C THR A 298 -12.83 18.63 -3.47
N LYS A 299 -13.78 19.55 -3.58
CA LYS A 299 -14.62 19.69 -4.79
C LYS A 299 -13.79 20.16 -5.99
N ASP A 300 -12.94 21.16 -5.80
CA ASP A 300 -12.12 21.74 -6.88
C ASP A 300 -11.04 20.77 -7.33
N ILE A 301 -10.41 20.07 -6.39
CA ILE A 301 -9.43 19.01 -6.68
C ILE A 301 -10.09 17.86 -7.46
N CYS A 302 -11.27 17.39 -7.04
CA CYS A 302 -12.02 16.35 -7.77
C CYS A 302 -12.46 16.81 -9.16
N LYS A 303 -12.87 18.07 -9.32
CA LYS A 303 -13.24 18.64 -10.61
C LYS A 303 -12.02 18.70 -11.54
N THR A 304 -10.91 19.21 -11.06
CA THR A 304 -9.64 19.25 -11.80
C THR A 304 -9.19 17.83 -12.19
N ALA A 305 -9.21 16.89 -11.25
CA ALA A 305 -8.86 15.49 -11.53
C ALA A 305 -9.73 14.89 -12.66
N ARG A 306 -11.06 15.12 -12.64
CA ARG A 306 -11.97 14.63 -13.70
C ARG A 306 -11.61 15.22 -15.06
N SER A 307 -11.38 16.53 -15.14
CA SER A 307 -10.98 17.19 -16.38
C SER A 307 -9.66 16.65 -16.93
N LEU A 308 -8.66 16.41 -16.06
CA LEU A 308 -7.38 15.84 -16.45
C LEU A 308 -7.47 14.36 -16.90
N MET A 309 -8.51 13.66 -16.47
CA MET A 309 -8.78 12.26 -16.77
C MET A 309 -9.79 12.04 -17.89
N GLU A 310 -10.37 13.11 -18.49
CA GLU A 310 -11.47 13.04 -19.45
C GLU A 310 -11.22 12.09 -20.62
N ASP A 311 -10.02 12.15 -21.20
CA ASP A 311 -9.59 11.27 -22.30
C ASP A 311 -8.86 10.00 -21.81
N LYS A 312 -8.88 9.72 -20.53
CA LYS A 312 -8.14 8.59 -19.92
C LYS A 312 -9.08 7.71 -19.12
N LYS A 313 -8.89 6.41 -19.29
CA LYS A 313 -9.57 5.44 -18.42
C LYS A 313 -8.92 5.46 -17.02
N GLY A 314 -9.71 5.31 -15.98
CA GLY A 314 -9.26 5.28 -14.61
C GLY A 314 -10.36 5.67 -13.62
N GLU A 315 -9.98 5.80 -12.36
CA GLU A 315 -10.90 6.07 -11.26
C GLU A 315 -10.44 7.29 -10.46
N ILE A 316 -11.42 8.04 -9.91
CA ILE A 316 -11.18 9.12 -8.95
C ILE A 316 -12.00 8.80 -7.72
N ILE A 317 -11.32 8.60 -6.60
CA ILE A 317 -11.93 8.21 -5.34
C ILE A 317 -11.64 9.29 -4.30
N SER A 318 -12.68 9.75 -3.61
CA SER A 318 -12.54 10.57 -2.41
C SER A 318 -12.56 9.65 -1.20
N SER A 319 -11.53 9.69 -0.38
CA SER A 319 -11.34 8.85 0.79
C SER A 319 -10.95 9.67 2.01
N LYS A 320 -10.80 8.99 3.13
CA LYS A 320 -10.25 9.54 4.38
C LYS A 320 -9.24 8.55 4.95
N ALA A 321 -8.42 9.02 5.87
CA ALA A 321 -7.60 8.12 6.65
C ALA A 321 -8.45 7.12 7.45
N GLN A 322 -7.92 5.90 7.60
CA GLN A 322 -8.48 4.89 8.50
C GLN A 322 -7.51 4.67 9.65
N ASN A 323 -7.92 5.06 10.85
CA ASN A 323 -7.10 4.99 12.05
C ASN A 323 -7.24 3.65 12.81
N TYR A 324 -7.71 2.63 12.14
CA TYR A 324 -7.86 1.25 12.65
C TYR A 324 -7.57 0.25 11.53
N GLY A 325 -7.34 -1.00 11.90
CA GLY A 325 -7.02 -2.07 10.94
C GLY A 325 -8.24 -2.67 10.25
N ALA A 326 -8.08 -3.90 9.77
CA ALA A 326 -9.15 -4.68 9.15
C ALA A 326 -10.25 -5.04 10.17
N ILE A 327 -11.48 -5.15 9.69
CA ILE A 327 -12.66 -5.48 10.51
C ILE A 327 -13.16 -6.87 10.10
N ILE A 328 -13.33 -7.77 11.08
CA ILE A 328 -13.91 -9.09 10.86
C ILE A 328 -15.33 -9.09 11.43
N LYS A 329 -16.27 -9.61 10.64
CA LYS A 329 -17.67 -9.82 11.00
C LYS A 329 -17.97 -11.30 10.88
N GLU A 330 -18.60 -11.87 11.90
CA GLU A 330 -19.08 -13.27 11.91
C GLU A 330 -20.28 -13.50 11.01
#